data_9096ae977617b5a8ecedc3ede4cb861f
#
_entry.id   9096ae977617b5a8ecedc3ede4cb861f
#
_cell.length_a   1.000
_cell.length_b   1.000
_cell.length_c   1.000
_cell.angle_alpha   90.00
_cell.angle_beta   90.00
_cell.angle_gamma   90.00
#
_symmetry.space_group_name_H-M   'P 1'
#
loop_
_entity.id
_entity.type
_entity.pdbx_description
1 polymer ?
#
loop_
_entity_poly.entity_id
_entity_poly.type
_entity_poly.pdbx_seq_one_letter_code
_entity_poly.pdbx_strand_id
1 'polypeptide(L)'
;MFDVIILILAIVLFSVLAFKGMSAIILGPLVSLILVILARLPGVDTMLGPYMTSASGYFKSYFLVFFVGAIFGSIYEDTKAAKSIALMMSEITRGKFTAPLITLITGVLTFGGISGFVVYFVVYPIALQMFRKNDISRLILPAAISAGCWTFSMNSPGSPAIQNIIPMRSLGTPSTAALVPGVIGSIFQLVAIFVWLEWRSRNLNKKGRGFNDARLTPLPVDEMEAEAAISEEDLPNPYIALIPIALILICFNAFKMAVELSVFVGIVAAIILFYNHIPNRRTGLIKLFNKGGVNSIGAICNTALVVGFGGVVSQTVGFEKVIAGLQNINISPLWFVAITVSIAAGVCGSASGGMGVAFDALGSTYAS
;
A
#
# COMPACT_ATOMS: atom_id res chain seq x y z
N MET A 1 -1.32 -32.42 13.38
CA MET A 1 -0.15 -31.62 13.80
C MET A 1 0.81 -31.41 12.64
N PHE A 2 1.21 -32.47 11.91
CA PHE A 2 2.13 -32.40 10.78
C PHE A 2 1.68 -31.42 9.66
N ASP A 3 0.39 -31.43 9.29
CA ASP A 3 -0.15 -30.55 8.23
C ASP A 3 -0.05 -29.07 8.58
N VAL A 4 -0.26 -28.71 9.86
CA VAL A 4 -0.09 -27.34 10.35
C VAL A 4 1.39 -26.91 10.31
N ILE A 5 2.30 -27.83 10.60
CA ILE A 5 3.75 -27.59 10.50
C ILE A 5 4.15 -27.30 9.05
N ILE A 6 3.64 -28.05 8.07
CA ILE A 6 3.88 -27.81 6.65
C ILE A 6 3.43 -26.40 6.26
N LEU A 7 2.26 -26.00 6.71
CA LEU A 7 1.73 -24.67 6.45
C LEU A 7 2.65 -23.57 7.05
N ILE A 8 3.06 -23.73 8.31
CA ILE A 8 3.99 -22.80 8.96
C ILE A 8 5.33 -22.73 8.22
N LEU A 9 5.88 -23.87 7.80
CA LEU A 9 7.13 -23.92 7.03
C LEU A 9 7.00 -23.19 5.69
N ALA A 10 5.88 -23.32 4.99
CA ALA A 10 5.62 -22.61 3.73
C ALA A 10 5.59 -21.09 3.97
N ILE A 11 4.94 -20.63 5.06
CA ILE A 11 4.88 -19.21 5.45
C ILE A 11 6.28 -18.69 5.79
N VAL A 12 7.03 -19.42 6.59
CA VAL A 12 8.41 -19.06 6.95
C VAL A 12 9.29 -18.99 5.70
N LEU A 13 9.18 -19.97 4.80
CA LEU A 13 9.91 -19.96 3.54
C LEU A 13 9.55 -18.73 2.70
N PHE A 14 8.24 -18.43 2.56
CA PHE A 14 7.77 -17.23 1.86
C PHE A 14 8.41 -15.98 2.45
N SER A 15 8.35 -15.82 3.76
CA SER A 15 8.91 -14.67 4.47
C SER A 15 10.43 -14.56 4.29
N VAL A 16 11.16 -15.66 4.46
CA VAL A 16 12.63 -15.67 4.29
C VAL A 16 13.05 -15.28 2.87
N LEU A 17 12.38 -15.79 1.85
CA LEU A 17 12.68 -15.45 0.46
C LEU A 17 12.29 -14.00 0.13
N ALA A 18 11.19 -13.51 0.68
CA ALA A 18 10.79 -12.10 0.57
C ALA A 18 11.85 -11.17 1.18
N PHE A 19 12.33 -11.47 2.37
CA PHE A 19 13.42 -10.70 3.02
C PHE A 19 14.75 -10.78 2.27
N LYS A 20 14.97 -11.83 1.48
CA LYS A 20 16.12 -11.92 0.57
C LYS A 20 15.94 -11.13 -0.72
N GLY A 21 14.82 -10.41 -0.89
CA GLY A 21 14.56 -9.55 -2.05
C GLY A 21 13.90 -10.25 -3.24
N MET A 22 13.40 -11.49 -3.08
CA MET A 22 12.67 -12.17 -4.16
C MET A 22 11.33 -11.48 -4.40
N SER A 23 11.02 -11.19 -5.68
CA SER A 23 9.76 -10.54 -6.07
C SER A 23 8.54 -11.39 -5.72
N ALA A 24 7.45 -10.74 -5.28
CA ALA A 24 6.18 -11.39 -4.98
C ALA A 24 5.57 -12.14 -6.19
N ILE A 25 5.85 -11.68 -7.41
CA ILE A 25 5.45 -12.36 -8.66
C ILE A 25 6.05 -13.77 -8.75
N ILE A 26 7.26 -13.96 -8.26
CA ILE A 26 7.94 -15.27 -8.25
C ILE A 26 7.58 -16.06 -6.98
N LEU A 27 7.51 -15.37 -5.85
CA LEU A 27 7.22 -16.01 -4.55
C LEU A 27 5.88 -16.73 -4.53
N GLY A 28 4.82 -16.08 -5.03
CA GLY A 28 3.48 -16.67 -5.07
C GLY A 28 3.46 -18.05 -5.72
N PRO A 29 3.83 -18.19 -7.01
CA PRO A 29 3.86 -19.48 -7.70
C PRO A 29 4.87 -20.47 -7.10
N LEU A 30 6.08 -20.03 -6.78
CA LEU A 30 7.15 -20.91 -6.30
C LEU A 30 6.80 -21.56 -4.97
N VAL A 31 6.38 -20.77 -3.97
CA VAL A 31 6.04 -21.31 -2.66
C VAL A 31 4.76 -22.13 -2.71
N SER A 32 3.82 -21.77 -3.62
CA SER A 32 2.64 -22.59 -3.90
C SER A 32 2.99 -23.98 -4.40
N LEU A 33 3.90 -24.08 -5.38
CA LEU A 33 4.38 -25.36 -5.88
C LEU A 33 5.04 -26.21 -4.79
N ILE A 34 5.87 -25.59 -3.95
CA ILE A 34 6.51 -26.27 -2.82
C ILE A 34 5.44 -26.77 -1.82
N LEU A 35 4.45 -25.92 -1.49
CA LEU A 35 3.35 -26.30 -0.61
C LEU A 35 2.52 -27.46 -1.17
N VAL A 36 2.20 -27.41 -2.46
CA VAL A 36 1.47 -28.49 -3.16
C VAL A 36 2.21 -29.83 -3.02
N ILE A 37 3.52 -29.85 -3.20
CA ILE A 37 4.35 -31.06 -3.08
C ILE A 37 4.37 -31.55 -1.62
N LEU A 38 4.61 -30.67 -0.66
CA LEU A 38 4.72 -31.01 0.76
C LEU A 38 3.37 -31.45 1.35
N ALA A 39 2.29 -30.81 0.95
CA ALA A 39 0.92 -31.15 1.38
C ALA A 39 0.32 -32.32 0.56
N ARG A 40 1.05 -32.87 -0.43
CA ARG A 40 0.61 -33.96 -1.30
C ARG A 40 -0.70 -33.66 -2.03
N LEU A 41 -0.90 -32.42 -2.43
CA LEU A 41 -2.05 -32.02 -3.25
C LEU A 41 -1.85 -32.41 -4.72
N PRO A 42 -2.93 -32.58 -5.50
CA PRO A 42 -2.82 -32.80 -6.95
C PRO A 42 -2.10 -31.63 -7.62
N GLY A 43 -0.87 -31.85 -8.12
CA GLY A 43 0.04 -30.78 -8.52
C GLY A 43 -0.53 -29.82 -9.55
N VAL A 44 -0.84 -30.33 -10.74
CA VAL A 44 -1.34 -29.53 -11.88
C VAL A 44 -2.73 -28.98 -11.59
N ASP A 45 -3.62 -29.81 -11.07
CA ASP A 45 -5.01 -29.43 -10.79
C ASP A 45 -5.09 -28.33 -9.72
N THR A 46 -4.25 -28.38 -8.68
CA THR A 46 -4.21 -27.34 -7.65
C THR A 46 -3.65 -26.02 -8.18
N MET A 47 -2.64 -26.08 -9.04
CA MET A 47 -2.04 -24.87 -9.62
C MET A 47 -2.95 -24.23 -10.68
N LEU A 48 -3.54 -25.01 -11.59
CA LEU A 48 -4.46 -24.49 -12.62
C LEU A 48 -5.86 -24.20 -12.06
N GLY A 49 -6.30 -24.90 -11.04
CA GLY A 49 -7.58 -24.68 -10.35
C GLY A 49 -7.45 -23.62 -9.24
N PRO A 50 -7.37 -24.02 -7.96
CA PRO A 50 -7.42 -23.10 -6.81
C PRO A 50 -6.45 -21.92 -6.90
N TYR A 51 -5.18 -22.17 -7.28
CA TYR A 51 -4.18 -21.10 -7.40
C TYR A 51 -4.61 -20.07 -8.44
N MET A 52 -4.83 -20.51 -9.71
CA MET A 52 -5.17 -19.58 -10.79
C MET A 52 -6.58 -18.97 -10.62
N THR A 53 -7.53 -19.70 -10.05
CA THR A 53 -8.86 -19.17 -9.77
C THR A 53 -8.78 -17.99 -8.79
N SER A 54 -8.05 -18.12 -7.69
CA SER A 54 -7.88 -17.03 -6.72
C SER A 54 -7.08 -15.87 -7.31
N ALA A 55 -5.99 -16.15 -8.02
CA ALA A 55 -5.17 -15.12 -8.64
C ALA A 55 -5.94 -14.33 -9.71
N SER A 56 -6.61 -15.02 -10.65
CA SER A 56 -7.38 -14.39 -11.72
C SER A 56 -8.65 -13.70 -11.18
N GLY A 57 -9.29 -14.26 -10.16
CA GLY A 57 -10.42 -13.67 -9.47
C GLY A 57 -10.07 -12.33 -8.86
N TYR A 58 -8.92 -12.25 -8.16
CA TYR A 58 -8.42 -11.00 -7.62
C TYR A 58 -8.10 -9.99 -8.73
N PHE A 59 -7.39 -10.43 -9.78
CA PHE A 59 -7.09 -9.58 -10.93
C PHE A 59 -8.37 -9.02 -11.56
N LYS A 60 -9.34 -9.88 -11.87
CA LYS A 60 -10.65 -9.49 -12.44
C LYS A 60 -11.37 -8.45 -11.58
N SER A 61 -11.36 -8.63 -10.26
CA SER A 61 -12.12 -7.78 -9.32
C SER A 61 -11.49 -6.41 -9.11
N TYR A 62 -10.15 -6.28 -9.21
CA TYR A 62 -9.46 -5.08 -8.75
C TYR A 62 -8.57 -4.41 -9.79
N PHE A 63 -8.42 -4.98 -11.01
CA PHE A 63 -7.57 -4.43 -12.05
C PHE A 63 -7.88 -2.95 -12.35
N LEU A 64 -9.15 -2.59 -12.52
CA LEU A 64 -9.52 -1.21 -12.83
C LEU A 64 -9.15 -0.24 -11.72
N VAL A 65 -9.25 -0.64 -10.45
CA VAL A 65 -8.84 0.20 -9.32
C VAL A 65 -7.34 0.48 -9.38
N PHE A 66 -6.53 -0.56 -9.59
CA PHE A 66 -5.08 -0.43 -9.75
C PHE A 66 -4.71 0.39 -10.98
N PHE A 67 -5.44 0.19 -12.09
CA PHE A 67 -5.21 0.86 -13.36
C PHE A 67 -5.42 2.38 -13.26
N VAL A 68 -6.59 2.81 -12.80
CA VAL A 68 -6.87 4.25 -12.65
C VAL A 68 -6.00 4.89 -11.59
N GLY A 69 -5.73 4.18 -10.48
CA GLY A 69 -4.83 4.67 -9.41
C GLY A 69 -3.39 4.87 -9.90
N ALA A 70 -2.87 3.95 -10.72
CA ALA A 70 -1.53 4.06 -11.28
C ALA A 70 -1.43 5.19 -12.33
N ILE A 71 -2.46 5.39 -13.16
CA ILE A 71 -2.52 6.53 -14.09
C ILE A 71 -2.56 7.84 -13.32
N PHE A 72 -3.42 7.96 -12.30
CA PHE A 72 -3.50 9.15 -11.46
C PHE A 72 -2.16 9.47 -10.80
N GLY A 73 -1.50 8.44 -10.25
CA GLY A 73 -0.17 8.56 -9.68
C GLY A 73 0.88 9.04 -10.68
N SER A 74 0.88 8.49 -11.90
CA SER A 74 1.82 8.90 -12.95
C SER A 74 1.61 10.36 -13.38
N ILE A 75 0.36 10.85 -13.41
CA ILE A 75 0.08 12.26 -13.68
C ILE A 75 0.67 13.14 -12.57
N TYR A 76 0.45 12.80 -11.31
CA TYR A 76 0.95 13.57 -10.17
C TYR A 76 2.49 13.57 -10.09
N GLU A 77 3.13 12.47 -10.47
CA GLU A 77 4.58 12.36 -10.55
C GLU A 77 5.16 13.23 -11.67
N ASP A 78 4.72 13.02 -12.92
CA ASP A 78 5.32 13.67 -14.09
C ASP A 78 4.99 15.16 -14.19
N THR A 79 3.83 15.60 -13.67
CA THR A 79 3.46 17.02 -13.54
C THR A 79 4.08 17.68 -12.31
N LYS A 80 4.79 16.95 -11.47
CA LYS A 80 5.35 17.39 -10.20
C LYS A 80 4.30 17.91 -9.19
N ALA A 81 3.03 17.58 -9.37
CA ALA A 81 1.95 18.00 -8.46
C ALA A 81 2.11 17.43 -7.05
N ALA A 82 2.52 16.15 -6.93
CA ALA A 82 2.81 15.54 -5.65
C ALA A 82 4.00 16.21 -4.94
N LYS A 83 5.04 16.59 -5.70
CA LYS A 83 6.20 17.33 -5.19
C LYS A 83 5.79 18.72 -4.66
N SER A 84 4.93 19.42 -5.37
CA SER A 84 4.43 20.75 -4.97
C SER A 84 3.69 20.66 -3.62
N ILE A 85 2.80 19.68 -3.44
CA ILE A 85 2.11 19.46 -2.15
C ILE A 85 3.13 19.16 -1.04
N ALA A 86 4.10 18.29 -1.30
CA ALA A 86 5.10 17.90 -0.30
C ALA A 86 5.94 19.09 0.16
N LEU A 87 6.37 19.97 -0.76
CA LEU A 87 7.14 21.17 -0.42
C LEU A 87 6.31 22.17 0.39
N MET A 88 5.07 22.44 -0.02
CA MET A 88 4.15 23.29 0.75
C MET A 88 3.99 22.80 2.19
N MET A 89 3.77 21.49 2.39
CA MET A 89 3.63 20.93 3.74
C MET A 89 4.93 21.04 4.54
N SER A 90 6.09 20.93 3.87
CA SER A 90 7.40 21.12 4.48
C SER A 90 7.62 22.55 5.01
N GLU A 91 7.20 23.54 4.25
CA GLU A 91 7.30 24.95 4.62
C GLU A 91 6.45 25.31 5.84
N ILE A 92 5.22 24.78 5.91
CA ILE A 92 4.28 25.01 7.03
C ILE A 92 4.91 24.60 8.36
N THR A 93 5.68 23.54 8.41
CA THR A 93 6.28 23.02 9.66
C THR A 93 7.63 23.64 10.01
N ARG A 94 8.21 24.45 9.12
CA ARG A 94 9.54 25.07 9.30
C ARG A 94 10.62 24.05 9.70
N GLY A 95 10.56 22.84 9.15
CA GLY A 95 11.51 21.75 9.41
C GLY A 95 11.39 21.07 10.77
N LYS A 96 10.39 21.41 11.59
CA LYS A 96 10.12 20.68 12.84
C LYS A 96 9.37 19.38 12.55
N PHE A 97 9.63 18.36 13.37
CA PHE A 97 8.95 17.06 13.26
C PHE A 97 9.07 16.44 11.86
N THR A 98 10.25 16.51 11.26
CA THR A 98 10.47 16.10 9.85
C THR A 98 10.00 14.67 9.55
N ALA A 99 10.33 13.67 10.39
CA ALA A 99 9.91 12.29 10.15
C ALA A 99 8.37 12.12 10.25
N PRO A 100 7.68 12.62 11.29
CA PRO A 100 6.22 12.70 11.33
C PRO A 100 5.60 13.45 10.14
N LEU A 101 6.23 14.55 9.72
CA LEU A 101 5.74 15.33 8.59
C LEU A 101 5.77 14.54 7.27
N ILE A 102 6.87 13.81 7.00
CA ILE A 102 6.95 12.93 5.84
C ILE A 102 5.83 11.88 5.87
N THR A 103 5.55 11.31 7.05
CA THR A 103 4.40 10.40 7.22
C THR A 103 3.08 11.07 6.89
N LEU A 104 2.88 12.31 7.29
CA LEU A 104 1.65 13.05 6.98
C LEU A 104 1.54 13.35 5.47
N ILE A 105 2.62 13.80 4.84
CA ILE A 105 2.67 14.06 3.40
C ILE A 105 2.30 12.80 2.60
N THR A 106 3.00 11.71 2.88
CA THR A 106 2.76 10.44 2.18
C THR A 106 1.37 9.89 2.47
N GLY A 107 0.87 10.08 3.68
CA GLY A 107 -0.49 9.68 4.07
C GLY A 107 -1.57 10.48 3.34
N VAL A 108 -1.43 11.79 3.22
CA VAL A 108 -2.39 12.66 2.49
C VAL A 108 -2.43 12.28 1.01
N LEU A 109 -1.27 12.09 0.38
CA LEU A 109 -1.19 11.70 -1.03
C LEU A 109 -1.81 10.32 -1.27
N THR A 110 -1.53 9.35 -0.40
CA THR A 110 -2.08 8.00 -0.51
C THR A 110 -3.58 7.97 -0.20
N PHE A 111 -4.02 8.69 0.82
CA PHE A 111 -5.45 8.85 1.13
C PHE A 111 -6.20 9.50 -0.04
N GLY A 112 -5.53 10.36 -0.80
CA GLY A 112 -6.04 10.98 -2.02
C GLY A 112 -6.16 10.03 -3.21
N GLY A 113 -5.83 8.74 -3.08
CA GLY A 113 -5.95 7.74 -4.14
C GLY A 113 -4.68 7.50 -4.95
N ILE A 114 -3.56 8.17 -4.62
CA ILE A 114 -2.27 7.88 -5.26
C ILE A 114 -1.72 6.57 -4.68
N SER A 115 -1.27 5.67 -5.54
CA SER A 115 -0.63 4.41 -5.11
C SER A 115 0.54 4.69 -4.17
N GLY A 116 0.60 4.00 -3.01
CA GLY A 116 1.69 4.14 -2.04
C GLY A 116 3.07 3.89 -2.65
N PHE A 117 3.18 3.03 -3.65
CA PHE A 117 4.45 2.82 -4.38
C PHE A 117 4.88 4.07 -5.15
N VAL A 118 3.96 4.72 -5.86
CA VAL A 118 4.24 5.97 -6.58
C VAL A 118 4.60 7.08 -5.58
N VAL A 119 3.80 7.23 -4.51
CA VAL A 119 4.08 8.21 -3.45
C VAL A 119 5.47 8.00 -2.85
N TYR A 120 5.87 6.74 -2.64
CA TYR A 120 7.20 6.42 -2.11
C TYR A 120 8.31 7.00 -3.00
N PHE A 121 8.28 6.73 -4.30
CA PHE A 121 9.30 7.21 -5.23
C PHE A 121 9.32 8.74 -5.37
N VAL A 122 8.15 9.36 -5.42
CA VAL A 122 8.04 10.82 -5.57
C VAL A 122 8.51 11.56 -4.32
N VAL A 123 8.15 11.06 -3.13
CA VAL A 123 8.46 11.74 -1.88
C VAL A 123 9.87 11.41 -1.37
N TYR A 124 10.45 10.28 -1.78
CA TYR A 124 11.76 9.84 -1.30
C TYR A 124 12.88 10.90 -1.46
N PRO A 125 13.10 11.50 -2.65
CA PRO A 125 14.13 12.54 -2.81
C PRO A 125 13.87 13.77 -1.92
N ILE A 126 12.60 14.19 -1.79
CA ILE A 126 12.20 15.32 -0.96
C ILE A 126 12.47 15.01 0.52
N ALA A 127 12.07 13.81 0.95
CA ALA A 127 12.31 13.34 2.31
C ALA A 127 13.80 13.25 2.63
N LEU A 128 14.62 12.78 1.66
CA LEU A 128 16.06 12.70 1.80
C LEU A 128 16.68 14.08 2.03
N GLN A 129 16.28 15.09 1.24
CA GLN A 129 16.73 16.48 1.40
C GLN A 129 16.32 17.05 2.76
N MET A 130 15.07 16.82 3.20
CA MET A 130 14.59 17.30 4.49
C MET A 130 15.33 16.63 5.65
N PHE A 131 15.61 15.35 5.56
CA PHE A 131 16.38 14.59 6.55
C PHE A 131 17.81 15.09 6.62
N ARG A 132 18.44 15.40 5.48
CA ARG A 132 19.79 15.99 5.41
C ARG A 132 19.83 17.36 6.08
N LYS A 133 18.89 18.24 5.73
CA LYS A 133 18.79 19.61 6.28
C LYS A 133 18.65 19.63 7.81
N ASN A 134 17.98 18.64 8.38
CA ASN A 134 17.68 18.55 9.81
C ASN A 134 18.56 17.53 10.54
N ASP A 135 19.60 17.01 9.88
CA ASP A 135 20.53 15.99 10.40
C ASP A 135 19.82 14.78 11.05
N ILE A 136 18.79 14.26 10.37
CA ILE A 136 18.02 13.10 10.83
C ILE A 136 18.57 11.83 10.19
N SER A 137 18.71 10.78 11.00
CA SER A 137 19.21 9.48 10.53
C SER A 137 18.39 8.90 9.38
N ARG A 138 19.04 8.55 8.29
CA ARG A 138 18.44 7.88 7.13
C ARG A 138 17.80 6.53 7.47
N LEU A 139 18.16 5.92 8.60
CA LEU A 139 17.58 4.66 9.06
C LEU A 139 16.06 4.70 9.24
N ILE A 140 15.49 5.87 9.58
CA ILE A 140 14.04 6.01 9.79
C ILE A 140 13.31 6.57 8.59
N LEU A 141 14.01 6.94 7.53
CA LEU A 141 13.40 7.50 6.32
C LEU A 141 12.43 6.51 5.64
N PRO A 142 12.80 5.24 5.39
CA PRO A 142 11.86 4.26 4.85
C PRO A 142 10.65 4.06 5.77
N ALA A 143 10.86 4.04 7.09
CA ALA A 143 9.77 3.90 8.06
C ALA A 143 8.82 5.10 8.03
N ALA A 144 9.33 6.33 7.91
CA ALA A 144 8.52 7.54 7.85
C ALA A 144 7.63 7.57 6.59
N ILE A 145 8.18 7.20 5.43
CA ILE A 145 7.41 7.13 4.18
C ILE A 145 6.39 5.99 4.24
N SER A 146 6.83 4.79 4.61
CA SER A 146 5.99 3.60 4.66
C SER A 146 4.82 3.75 5.65
N ALA A 147 5.06 4.37 6.79
CA ALA A 147 4.01 4.61 7.78
C ALA A 147 2.89 5.51 7.23
N GLY A 148 3.19 6.48 6.37
CA GLY A 148 2.15 7.26 5.70
C GLY A 148 1.44 6.48 4.60
N CYS A 149 2.19 5.75 3.78
CA CYS A 149 1.65 5.05 2.62
C CYS A 149 0.76 3.85 2.98
N TRP A 150 1.07 3.12 4.06
CA TRP A 150 0.50 1.78 4.29
C TRP A 150 -0.11 1.56 5.69
N THR A 151 -0.48 2.63 6.40
CA THR A 151 -1.16 2.54 7.69
C THR A 151 -2.50 3.29 7.69
N PHE A 152 -2.63 4.35 8.47
CA PHE A 152 -3.87 5.09 8.64
C PHE A 152 -4.48 5.59 7.32
N SER A 153 -3.68 5.91 6.31
CA SER A 153 -4.17 6.32 4.99
C SER A 153 -4.97 5.23 4.27
N MET A 154 -4.68 3.96 4.56
CA MET A 154 -5.31 2.83 3.91
C MET A 154 -6.52 2.29 4.68
N ASN A 155 -6.50 2.34 6.02
CA ASN A 155 -7.56 1.76 6.85
C ASN A 155 -8.53 2.78 7.43
N SER A 156 -8.31 4.07 7.20
CA SER A 156 -9.25 5.11 7.63
C SER A 156 -10.57 5.03 6.87
N PRO A 157 -11.70 5.24 7.53
CA PRO A 157 -13.00 5.31 6.86
C PRO A 157 -13.00 6.38 5.78
N GLY A 158 -13.63 6.08 4.66
CA GLY A 158 -13.70 6.99 3.50
C GLY A 158 -12.44 7.00 2.62
N SER A 159 -11.40 6.25 2.96
CA SER A 159 -10.25 6.07 2.07
C SER A 159 -10.60 5.19 0.86
N PRO A 160 -10.27 5.62 -0.38
CA PRO A 160 -10.46 4.81 -1.58
C PRO A 160 -9.39 3.71 -1.75
N ALA A 161 -8.62 3.43 -0.70
CA ALA A 161 -7.59 2.41 -0.72
C ALA A 161 -8.19 1.00 -0.88
N ILE A 162 -7.44 0.12 -1.54
CA ILE A 162 -7.87 -1.26 -1.84
C ILE A 162 -8.24 -2.03 -0.56
N GLN A 163 -7.62 -1.73 0.57
CA GLN A 163 -7.90 -2.34 1.88
C GLN A 163 -9.31 -2.02 2.41
N ASN A 164 -9.89 -0.89 2.01
CA ASN A 164 -11.29 -0.58 2.29
C ASN A 164 -12.22 -1.13 1.22
N ILE A 165 -11.79 -1.16 -0.03
CA ILE A 165 -12.61 -1.64 -1.16
C ILE A 165 -12.90 -3.14 -1.06
N ILE A 166 -11.92 -3.96 -0.60
CA ILE A 166 -12.11 -5.41 -0.45
C ILE A 166 -13.28 -5.72 0.49
N PRO A 167 -13.30 -5.27 1.77
CA PRO A 167 -14.42 -5.56 2.66
C PRO A 167 -15.73 -4.91 2.18
N MET A 168 -15.70 -3.71 1.59
CA MET A 168 -16.89 -3.10 1.01
C MET A 168 -17.54 -4.00 -0.04
N ARG A 169 -16.76 -4.58 -0.94
CA ARG A 169 -17.26 -5.47 -2.00
C ARG A 169 -17.71 -6.83 -1.44
N SER A 170 -16.96 -7.38 -0.49
CA SER A 170 -17.24 -8.70 0.07
C SER A 170 -18.44 -8.71 1.03
N LEU A 171 -18.63 -7.64 1.79
CA LEU A 171 -19.68 -7.54 2.82
C LEU A 171 -20.81 -6.55 2.45
N GLY A 172 -20.73 -5.86 1.32
CA GLY A 172 -21.71 -4.86 0.91
C GLY A 172 -21.77 -3.62 1.81
N THR A 173 -20.67 -3.31 2.53
CA THR A 173 -20.62 -2.19 3.47
C THR A 173 -20.29 -0.86 2.75
N PRO A 174 -20.74 0.30 3.25
CA PRO A 174 -20.38 1.60 2.70
C PRO A 174 -18.91 1.98 3.04
N SER A 175 -18.35 2.94 2.29
CA SER A 175 -16.98 3.47 2.53
C SER A 175 -16.80 4.07 3.92
N THR A 176 -17.89 4.47 4.55
CA THR A 176 -17.93 5.05 5.90
C THR A 176 -18.41 4.07 6.97
N ALA A 177 -18.38 2.76 6.69
CA ALA A 177 -18.67 1.75 7.70
C ALA A 177 -17.76 1.94 8.91
N ALA A 178 -18.32 1.75 10.12
CA ALA A 178 -17.60 1.96 11.38
C ALA A 178 -16.90 3.33 11.48
N LEU A 179 -17.53 4.42 11.01
CA LEU A 179 -16.92 5.75 10.91
C LEU A 179 -16.29 6.22 12.25
N VAL A 180 -17.03 6.18 13.34
CA VAL A 180 -16.55 6.68 14.64
C VAL A 180 -15.37 5.84 15.17
N PRO A 181 -15.47 4.51 15.35
CA PRO A 181 -14.35 3.72 15.83
C PRO A 181 -13.18 3.73 14.84
N GLY A 182 -13.44 3.78 13.52
CA GLY A 182 -12.40 3.85 12.50
C GLY A 182 -11.62 5.17 12.55
N VAL A 183 -12.28 6.31 12.72
CA VAL A 183 -11.60 7.61 12.88
C VAL A 183 -10.79 7.65 14.17
N ILE A 184 -11.35 7.18 15.30
CA ILE A 184 -10.61 7.11 16.57
C ILE A 184 -9.38 6.23 16.43
N GLY A 185 -9.51 5.05 15.82
CA GLY A 185 -8.39 4.14 15.58
C GLY A 185 -7.33 4.75 14.66
N SER A 186 -7.74 5.45 13.61
CA SER A 186 -6.82 6.12 12.67
C SER A 186 -6.04 7.26 13.35
N ILE A 187 -6.71 8.06 14.17
CA ILE A 187 -6.06 9.14 14.95
C ILE A 187 -5.08 8.52 15.95
N PHE A 188 -5.51 7.49 16.68
CA PHE A 188 -4.63 6.80 17.63
C PHE A 188 -3.38 6.24 16.93
N GLN A 189 -3.57 5.57 15.79
CA GLN A 189 -2.47 5.03 14.98
C GLN A 189 -1.52 6.14 14.51
N LEU A 190 -2.07 7.25 13.99
CA LEU A 190 -1.28 8.40 13.54
C LEU A 190 -0.46 9.01 14.67
N VAL A 191 -1.08 9.24 15.84
CA VAL A 191 -0.41 9.79 17.02
C VAL A 191 0.69 8.83 17.51
N ALA A 192 0.41 7.54 17.58
CA ALA A 192 1.40 6.52 17.99
C ALA A 192 2.62 6.50 17.04
N ILE A 193 2.38 6.57 15.72
CA ILE A 193 3.43 6.66 14.71
C ILE A 193 4.26 7.93 14.89
N PHE A 194 3.60 9.08 15.07
CA PHE A 194 4.28 10.36 15.24
C PHE A 194 5.18 10.38 16.49
N VAL A 195 4.63 9.92 17.61
CA VAL A 195 5.38 9.81 18.87
C VAL A 195 6.59 8.87 18.71
N TRP A 196 6.37 7.72 18.08
CA TRP A 196 7.45 6.74 17.87
C TRP A 196 8.54 7.26 16.94
N LEU A 197 8.17 7.86 15.80
CA LEU A 197 9.12 8.41 14.83
C LEU A 197 9.95 9.54 15.45
N GLU A 198 9.29 10.46 16.17
CA GLU A 198 9.96 11.57 16.83
C GLU A 198 10.90 11.08 17.96
N TRP A 199 10.43 10.16 18.80
CA TRP A 199 11.24 9.53 19.83
C TRP A 199 12.46 8.81 19.21
N ARG A 200 12.24 8.04 18.14
CA ARG A 200 13.30 7.29 17.47
C ARG A 200 14.33 8.21 16.83
N SER A 201 13.88 9.27 16.17
CA SER A 201 14.73 10.31 15.58
C SER A 201 15.64 10.93 16.65
N ARG A 202 15.05 11.43 17.74
CA ARG A 202 15.80 12.04 18.84
C ARG A 202 16.78 11.07 19.49
N ASN A 203 16.38 9.81 19.67
CA ASN A 203 17.26 8.79 20.27
C ASN A 203 18.47 8.45 19.38
N LEU A 204 18.27 8.40 18.05
CA LEU A 204 19.37 8.21 17.11
C LEU A 204 20.33 9.40 17.11
N ASN A 205 19.82 10.63 17.09
CA ASN A 205 20.64 11.84 17.13
C ASN A 205 21.43 11.96 18.43
N LYS A 206 20.83 11.63 19.59
CA LYS A 206 21.55 11.56 20.87
C LYS A 206 22.71 10.55 20.88
N LYS A 207 22.65 9.52 20.04
CA LYS A 207 23.70 8.50 19.85
C LYS A 207 24.71 8.89 18.76
N GLY A 208 24.69 10.12 18.26
CA GLY A 208 25.55 10.59 17.16
C GLY A 208 25.27 9.89 15.82
N ARG A 209 24.03 9.39 15.63
CA ARG A 209 23.60 8.71 14.41
C ARG A 209 22.71 9.63 13.56
N GLY A 210 23.27 10.73 13.09
CA GLY A 210 22.61 11.66 12.20
C GLY A 210 22.52 11.16 10.74
N PHE A 211 22.34 12.09 9.82
CA PHE A 211 22.18 11.79 8.40
C PHE A 211 23.40 11.08 7.80
N ASN A 212 24.61 11.56 8.11
CA ASN A 212 25.89 11.05 7.61
C ASN A 212 26.54 10.00 8.53
N ASP A 213 25.75 9.20 9.26
CA ASP A 213 26.30 8.12 10.10
C ASP A 213 27.18 7.17 9.25
N ALA A 214 28.46 7.08 9.55
CA ALA A 214 29.45 6.29 8.83
C ALA A 214 29.14 4.77 8.77
N ARG A 215 28.23 4.31 9.62
CA ARG A 215 27.74 2.91 9.61
C ARG A 215 26.68 2.64 8.55
N LEU A 216 26.17 3.67 7.88
CA LEU A 216 25.20 3.54 6.81
C LEU A 216 25.91 3.42 5.47
N THR A 217 25.33 2.62 4.59
CA THR A 217 25.79 2.53 3.19
C THR A 217 25.81 3.94 2.57
N PRO A 218 26.86 4.32 1.83
CA PRO A 218 26.87 5.56 1.07
C PRO A 218 25.63 5.65 0.17
N LEU A 219 25.14 6.86 -0.04
CA LEU A 219 24.03 7.08 -0.99
C LEU A 219 24.51 6.78 -2.41
N PRO A 220 23.72 6.06 -3.22
CA PRO A 220 23.96 5.92 -4.64
C PRO A 220 24.02 7.29 -5.35
N VAL A 221 24.79 7.39 -6.43
CA VAL A 221 24.97 8.64 -7.18
C VAL A 221 23.63 9.14 -7.71
N ASP A 222 22.81 8.24 -8.26
CA ASP A 222 21.48 8.52 -8.80
C ASP A 222 20.53 9.13 -7.75
N GLU A 223 20.61 8.69 -6.49
CA GLU A 223 19.82 9.27 -5.38
C GLU A 223 20.33 10.68 -5.00
N MET A 224 21.62 10.89 -5.06
CA MET A 224 22.22 12.22 -4.82
C MET A 224 21.86 13.20 -5.94
N GLU A 225 21.84 12.74 -7.20
CA GLU A 225 21.42 13.53 -8.37
C GLU A 225 19.91 13.83 -8.31
N ALA A 226 19.08 12.86 -7.96
CA ALA A 226 17.63 13.05 -7.80
C ALA A 226 17.31 14.05 -6.68
N GLU A 227 18.08 14.05 -5.59
CA GLU A 227 17.96 15.05 -4.52
C GLU A 227 18.39 16.44 -4.99
N ALA A 228 19.51 16.55 -5.70
CA ALA A 228 20.04 17.80 -6.24
C ALA A 228 19.13 18.42 -7.31
N ALA A 229 18.39 17.60 -8.06
CA ALA A 229 17.44 18.03 -9.08
C ALA A 229 16.12 18.60 -8.51
N ILE A 230 16.00 18.74 -7.18
CA ILE A 230 14.84 19.37 -6.54
C ILE A 230 14.99 20.90 -6.71
N SER A 231 14.52 21.42 -7.83
CA SER A 231 14.35 22.85 -8.01
C SER A 231 12.88 23.24 -7.79
N GLU A 232 12.64 24.47 -7.33
CA GLU A 232 11.29 25.01 -7.16
C GLU A 232 10.71 25.53 -8.49
N GLU A 233 11.53 25.57 -9.54
CA GLU A 233 11.15 26.07 -10.85
C GLU A 233 10.09 25.16 -11.50
N ASP A 234 9.05 25.79 -12.03
CA ASP A 234 7.98 25.15 -12.80
C ASP A 234 7.16 24.07 -12.04
N LEU A 235 6.83 24.35 -10.78
CA LEU A 235 5.89 23.53 -10.00
C LEU A 235 4.46 24.04 -10.13
N PRO A 236 3.44 23.16 -10.24
CA PRO A 236 2.05 23.58 -10.16
C PRO A 236 1.75 24.15 -8.77
N ASN A 237 0.75 25.05 -8.70
CA ASN A 237 0.31 25.59 -7.42
C ASN A 237 -0.18 24.47 -6.50
N PRO A 238 0.35 24.33 -5.26
CA PRO A 238 0.03 23.22 -4.38
C PRO A 238 -1.44 23.18 -3.96
N TYR A 239 -2.12 24.32 -3.84
CA TYR A 239 -3.55 24.34 -3.55
C TYR A 239 -4.39 23.83 -4.72
N ILE A 240 -3.99 24.14 -5.95
CA ILE A 240 -4.61 23.59 -7.15
C ILE A 240 -4.32 22.08 -7.22
N ALA A 241 -3.15 21.65 -6.80
CA ALA A 241 -2.78 20.24 -6.76
C ALA A 241 -3.63 19.40 -5.77
N LEU A 242 -4.26 19.99 -4.79
CA LEU A 242 -5.20 19.31 -3.88
C LEU A 242 -6.60 19.12 -4.48
N ILE A 243 -6.99 19.88 -5.52
CA ILE A 243 -8.34 19.85 -6.09
C ILE A 243 -8.73 18.47 -6.64
N PRO A 244 -7.92 17.79 -7.49
CA PRO A 244 -8.29 16.47 -7.99
C PRO A 244 -8.44 15.44 -6.86
N ILE A 245 -7.61 15.52 -5.82
CA ILE A 245 -7.70 14.67 -4.63
C ILE A 245 -9.02 14.92 -3.90
N ALA A 246 -9.37 16.18 -3.67
CA ALA A 246 -10.64 16.52 -3.04
C ALA A 246 -11.85 16.05 -3.85
N LEU A 247 -11.80 16.17 -5.18
CA LEU A 247 -12.85 15.68 -6.08
C LEU A 247 -13.01 14.15 -5.98
N ILE A 248 -11.92 13.38 -5.95
CA ILE A 248 -11.98 11.93 -5.74
C ILE A 248 -12.72 11.61 -4.44
N LEU A 249 -12.32 12.26 -3.34
CA LEU A 249 -12.92 12.01 -2.03
C LEU A 249 -14.40 12.40 -1.98
N ILE A 250 -14.78 13.52 -2.59
CA ILE A 250 -16.17 13.97 -2.69
C ILE A 250 -17.00 12.99 -3.54
N CYS A 251 -16.52 12.60 -4.73
CA CYS A 251 -17.21 11.66 -5.60
C CYS A 251 -17.39 10.30 -4.91
N PHE A 252 -16.36 9.79 -4.25
CA PHE A 252 -16.40 8.50 -3.57
C PHE A 252 -17.30 8.51 -2.32
N ASN A 253 -17.17 9.52 -1.45
CA ASN A 253 -17.84 9.53 -0.15
C ASN A 253 -19.21 10.22 -0.15
N ALA A 254 -19.35 11.38 -0.83
CA ALA A 254 -20.60 12.13 -0.86
C ALA A 254 -21.55 11.60 -1.94
N PHE A 255 -21.05 11.40 -3.16
CA PHE A 255 -21.88 10.90 -4.26
C PHE A 255 -21.93 9.35 -4.31
N LYS A 256 -21.21 8.64 -3.45
CA LYS A 256 -21.20 7.17 -3.39
C LYS A 256 -20.85 6.50 -4.72
N MET A 257 -20.06 7.18 -5.54
CA MET A 257 -19.63 6.65 -6.83
C MET A 257 -18.64 5.48 -6.62
N ALA A 258 -18.60 4.57 -7.59
CA ALA A 258 -17.55 3.54 -7.60
C ALA A 258 -16.17 4.19 -7.57
N VAL A 259 -15.20 3.56 -6.89
CA VAL A 259 -13.86 4.11 -6.71
C VAL A 259 -13.18 4.36 -8.04
N GLU A 260 -13.37 3.48 -9.03
CA GLU A 260 -12.81 3.61 -10.37
C GLU A 260 -13.29 4.88 -11.06
N LEU A 261 -14.59 5.18 -10.96
CA LEU A 261 -15.18 6.39 -11.54
C LEU A 261 -14.75 7.65 -10.78
N SER A 262 -14.66 7.58 -9.46
CA SER A 262 -14.19 8.69 -8.64
C SER A 262 -12.74 9.08 -8.97
N VAL A 263 -11.85 8.09 -9.10
CA VAL A 263 -10.46 8.32 -9.50
C VAL A 263 -10.37 8.79 -10.95
N PHE A 264 -11.24 8.29 -11.86
CA PHE A 264 -11.30 8.78 -13.24
C PHE A 264 -11.68 10.26 -13.32
N VAL A 265 -12.65 10.72 -12.51
CA VAL A 265 -12.96 12.16 -12.38
C VAL A 265 -11.72 12.95 -11.91
N GLY A 266 -10.98 12.42 -10.94
CA GLY A 266 -9.71 13.00 -10.49
C GLY A 266 -8.66 13.07 -11.60
N ILE A 267 -8.54 12.02 -12.43
CA ILE A 267 -7.63 12.00 -13.60
C ILE A 267 -8.00 13.12 -14.58
N VAL A 268 -9.27 13.24 -14.95
CA VAL A 268 -9.73 14.29 -15.87
C VAL A 268 -9.45 15.67 -15.31
N ALA A 269 -9.76 15.91 -14.05
CA ALA A 269 -9.46 17.17 -13.38
C ALA A 269 -7.95 17.46 -13.34
N ALA A 270 -7.12 16.46 -13.03
CA ALA A 270 -5.67 16.61 -12.99
C ALA A 270 -5.09 16.94 -14.38
N ILE A 271 -5.56 16.28 -15.45
CA ILE A 271 -5.15 16.58 -16.81
C ILE A 271 -5.48 18.04 -17.19
N ILE A 272 -6.70 18.49 -16.88
CA ILE A 272 -7.14 19.87 -17.18
C ILE A 272 -6.31 20.89 -16.39
N LEU A 273 -6.17 20.68 -15.07
CA LEU A 273 -5.49 21.64 -14.19
C LEU A 273 -3.98 21.70 -14.42
N PHE A 274 -3.36 20.56 -14.76
CA PHE A 274 -1.91 20.45 -14.94
C PHE A 274 -1.49 20.37 -16.40
N TYR A 275 -2.38 20.67 -17.35
CA TYR A 275 -2.07 20.58 -18.78
C TYR A 275 -0.79 21.28 -19.18
N ASN A 276 -0.50 22.44 -18.59
CA ASN A 276 0.71 23.22 -18.88
C ASN A 276 1.99 22.61 -18.29
N HIS A 277 1.86 21.75 -17.27
CA HIS A 277 2.98 21.07 -16.61
C HIS A 277 3.23 19.66 -17.18
N ILE A 278 2.42 19.22 -18.17
CA ILE A 278 2.63 17.95 -18.85
C ILE A 278 3.80 18.10 -19.85
N PRO A 279 4.91 17.33 -19.68
CA PRO A 279 6.03 17.40 -20.61
C PRO A 279 5.59 17.04 -22.04
N ASN A 280 5.94 17.88 -23.02
CA ASN A 280 5.58 17.65 -24.44
C ASN A 280 4.10 17.36 -24.69
N ARG A 281 3.20 17.93 -23.93
CA ARG A 281 1.72 17.88 -24.00
C ARG A 281 1.11 16.65 -24.70
N ARG A 282 1.04 16.62 -26.06
CA ARG A 282 0.38 15.51 -26.79
C ARG A 282 1.09 14.16 -26.63
N THR A 283 2.39 14.11 -26.84
CA THR A 283 3.18 12.87 -26.67
C THR A 283 3.39 12.53 -25.19
N GLY A 284 3.40 13.54 -24.33
CA GLY A 284 3.48 13.39 -22.88
C GLY A 284 2.28 12.67 -22.29
N LEU A 285 1.06 13.04 -22.68
CA LEU A 285 -0.14 12.32 -22.23
C LEU A 285 -0.09 10.84 -22.59
N ILE A 286 0.30 10.48 -23.81
CA ILE A 286 0.43 9.09 -24.23
C ILE A 286 1.46 8.36 -23.35
N LYS A 287 2.61 8.99 -23.08
CA LYS A 287 3.65 8.41 -22.22
C LYS A 287 3.14 8.21 -20.80
N LEU A 288 2.42 9.18 -20.23
CA LEU A 288 1.80 9.09 -18.91
C LEU A 288 0.84 7.92 -18.80
N PHE A 289 -0.07 7.78 -19.76
CA PHE A 289 -1.01 6.66 -19.79
C PHE A 289 -0.31 5.32 -19.93
N ASN A 290 0.68 5.22 -20.82
CA ASN A 290 1.48 4.00 -20.98
C ASN A 290 2.25 3.65 -19.71
N LYS A 291 2.91 4.63 -19.06
CA LYS A 291 3.62 4.45 -17.78
C LYS A 291 2.66 3.95 -16.69
N GLY A 292 1.52 4.62 -16.52
CA GLY A 292 0.51 4.23 -15.55
C GLY A 292 -0.04 2.83 -15.83
N GLY A 293 -0.33 2.51 -17.10
CA GLY A 293 -0.78 1.19 -17.52
C GLY A 293 0.22 0.09 -17.17
N VAL A 294 1.49 0.26 -17.50
CA VAL A 294 2.55 -0.72 -17.16
C VAL A 294 2.73 -0.85 -15.65
N ASN A 295 2.75 0.26 -14.92
CA ASN A 295 2.87 0.24 -13.46
C ASN A 295 1.70 -0.50 -12.80
N SER A 296 0.48 -0.36 -13.35
CA SER A 296 -0.71 -1.04 -12.82
C SER A 296 -0.59 -2.56 -12.93
N ILE A 297 -0.06 -3.07 -14.02
CA ILE A 297 0.16 -4.52 -14.22
C ILE A 297 1.13 -5.06 -13.18
N GLY A 298 2.27 -4.40 -12.98
CA GLY A 298 3.24 -4.79 -11.94
C GLY A 298 2.61 -4.82 -10.54
N ALA A 299 1.87 -3.77 -10.19
CA ALA A 299 1.25 -3.64 -8.87
C ALA A 299 0.18 -4.73 -8.63
N ILE A 300 -0.74 -4.94 -9.60
CA ILE A 300 -1.79 -5.94 -9.42
C ILE A 300 -1.27 -7.36 -9.50
N CYS A 301 -0.32 -7.67 -10.41
CA CYS A 301 0.26 -9.01 -10.50
C CYS A 301 1.01 -9.39 -9.21
N ASN A 302 1.77 -8.46 -8.61
CA ASN A 302 2.41 -8.69 -7.31
C ASN A 302 1.40 -9.16 -6.26
N THR A 303 0.20 -8.58 -6.22
CA THR A 303 -0.82 -8.94 -5.23
C THR A 303 -1.61 -10.18 -5.65
N ALA A 304 -2.06 -10.26 -6.89
CA ALA A 304 -2.88 -11.36 -7.39
C ALA A 304 -2.17 -12.72 -7.28
N LEU A 305 -0.88 -12.78 -7.62
CA LEU A 305 -0.12 -14.04 -7.53
C LEU A 305 0.14 -14.48 -6.09
N VAL A 306 0.20 -13.54 -5.13
CA VAL A 306 0.21 -13.85 -3.70
C VAL A 306 -1.17 -14.33 -3.22
N VAL A 307 -2.26 -13.76 -3.73
CA VAL A 307 -3.62 -14.26 -3.45
C VAL A 307 -3.78 -15.69 -3.97
N GLY A 308 -3.18 -16.01 -5.13
CA GLY A 308 -3.11 -17.39 -5.63
C GLY A 308 -2.47 -18.36 -4.63
N PHE A 309 -1.38 -17.97 -3.94
CA PHE A 309 -0.81 -18.78 -2.86
C PHE A 309 -1.83 -19.05 -1.75
N GLY A 310 -2.62 -18.05 -1.36
CA GLY A 310 -3.72 -18.21 -0.43
C GLY A 310 -4.77 -19.21 -0.90
N GLY A 311 -5.06 -19.25 -2.20
CA GLY A 311 -5.94 -20.25 -2.82
C GLY A 311 -5.42 -21.68 -2.67
N VAL A 312 -4.10 -21.90 -2.72
CA VAL A 312 -3.49 -23.21 -2.42
C VAL A 312 -3.54 -23.51 -0.92
N VAL A 313 -3.22 -22.51 -0.09
CA VAL A 313 -3.29 -22.66 1.38
C VAL A 313 -4.66 -23.12 1.83
N SER A 314 -5.74 -22.58 1.28
CA SER A 314 -7.12 -22.96 1.63
C SER A 314 -7.47 -24.41 1.30
N GLN A 315 -6.71 -25.08 0.41
CA GLN A 315 -6.89 -26.49 0.08
C GLN A 315 -6.14 -27.44 1.04
N THR A 316 -5.36 -26.91 1.98
CA THR A 316 -4.56 -27.73 2.88
C THR A 316 -5.33 -28.13 4.12
N VAL A 317 -5.21 -29.41 4.54
CA VAL A 317 -5.74 -29.91 5.81
C VAL A 317 -5.21 -29.09 7.01
N GLY A 318 -4.00 -28.52 6.87
CA GLY A 318 -3.41 -27.64 7.87
C GLY A 318 -4.24 -26.38 8.11
N PHE A 319 -4.70 -25.74 7.02
CA PHE A 319 -5.55 -24.56 7.09
C PHE A 319 -6.93 -24.87 7.69
N GLU A 320 -7.57 -25.96 7.26
CA GLU A 320 -8.85 -26.42 7.83
C GLU A 320 -8.75 -26.61 9.34
N LYS A 321 -7.66 -27.25 9.83
CA LYS A 321 -7.43 -27.44 11.28
C LYS A 321 -7.22 -26.12 12.02
N VAL A 322 -6.56 -25.15 11.43
CA VAL A 322 -6.39 -23.81 12.02
C VAL A 322 -7.74 -23.10 12.13
N ILE A 323 -8.54 -23.11 11.07
CA ILE A 323 -9.88 -22.50 11.07
C ILE A 323 -10.80 -23.18 12.08
N ALA A 324 -10.87 -24.52 12.10
CA ALA A 324 -11.65 -25.27 13.07
C ALA A 324 -11.20 -24.99 14.51
N GLY A 325 -9.89 -24.86 14.74
CA GLY A 325 -9.35 -24.46 16.02
C GLY A 325 -9.81 -23.07 16.45
N LEU A 326 -9.80 -22.10 15.55
CA LEU A 326 -10.24 -20.73 15.81
C LEU A 326 -11.76 -20.64 16.06
N GLN A 327 -12.56 -21.39 15.31
CA GLN A 327 -14.02 -21.45 15.49
C GLN A 327 -14.43 -22.05 16.84
N ASN A 328 -13.61 -22.96 17.41
CA ASN A 328 -13.84 -23.53 18.72
C ASN A 328 -13.44 -22.61 19.89
N ILE A 329 -12.77 -21.49 19.62
CA ILE A 329 -12.46 -20.50 20.64
C ILE A 329 -13.67 -19.59 20.82
N ASN A 330 -14.20 -19.49 22.02
CA ASN A 330 -15.32 -18.61 22.34
C ASN A 330 -14.83 -17.15 22.42
N ILE A 331 -14.61 -16.52 21.24
CA ILE A 331 -14.21 -15.12 21.10
C ILE A 331 -15.30 -14.34 20.36
N SER A 332 -15.37 -13.03 20.59
CA SER A 332 -16.34 -12.22 19.86
C SER A 332 -16.06 -12.22 18.34
N PRO A 333 -17.11 -12.09 17.49
CA PRO A 333 -16.94 -12.06 16.02
C PRO A 333 -15.93 -11.04 15.55
N LEU A 334 -15.83 -9.88 16.20
CA LEU A 334 -14.85 -8.84 15.87
C LEU A 334 -13.40 -9.31 16.05
N TRP A 335 -13.11 -10.01 17.15
CA TRP A 335 -11.79 -10.59 17.37
C TRP A 335 -11.51 -11.74 16.42
N PHE A 336 -12.52 -12.55 16.10
CA PHE A 336 -12.37 -13.62 15.10
C PHE A 336 -11.96 -13.06 13.74
N VAL A 337 -12.64 -12.02 13.22
CA VAL A 337 -12.27 -11.35 11.97
C VAL A 337 -10.87 -10.74 12.06
N ALA A 338 -10.57 -10.01 13.12
CA ALA A 338 -9.27 -9.37 13.30
C ALA A 338 -8.11 -10.37 13.29
N ILE A 339 -8.25 -11.49 14.01
CA ILE A 339 -7.20 -12.52 14.10
C ILE A 339 -7.06 -13.26 12.77
N THR A 340 -8.16 -13.72 12.17
CA THR A 340 -8.12 -14.49 10.91
C THR A 340 -7.57 -13.66 9.74
N VAL A 341 -7.99 -12.41 9.60
CA VAL A 341 -7.46 -11.50 8.59
C VAL A 341 -5.97 -11.19 8.84
N SER A 342 -5.56 -10.99 10.11
CA SER A 342 -4.16 -10.75 10.46
C SER A 342 -3.27 -11.96 10.15
N ILE A 343 -3.74 -13.17 10.46
CA ILE A 343 -3.03 -14.40 10.10
C ILE A 343 -2.92 -14.52 8.59
N ALA A 344 -4.02 -14.36 7.85
CA ALA A 344 -4.01 -14.43 6.39
C ALA A 344 -3.09 -13.38 5.76
N ALA A 345 -3.12 -12.13 6.25
CA ALA A 345 -2.23 -11.07 5.79
C ALA A 345 -0.76 -11.36 6.09
N GLY A 346 -0.47 -11.89 7.27
CA GLY A 346 0.88 -12.33 7.66
C GLY A 346 1.39 -13.47 6.78
N VAL A 347 0.55 -14.45 6.49
CA VAL A 347 0.84 -15.57 5.57
C VAL A 347 1.14 -15.07 4.17
N CYS A 348 0.29 -14.19 3.66
CA CYS A 348 0.42 -13.67 2.30
C CYS A 348 1.50 -12.58 2.17
N GLY A 349 2.07 -12.06 3.26
CA GLY A 349 2.99 -10.93 3.22
C GLY A 349 2.36 -9.67 2.58
N SER A 350 1.02 -9.58 2.55
CA SER A 350 0.26 -8.52 1.90
C SER A 350 -1.08 -8.32 2.60
N ALA A 351 -1.39 -7.09 3.02
CA ALA A 351 -2.68 -6.79 3.65
C ALA A 351 -3.85 -7.03 2.69
N SER A 352 -3.76 -6.55 1.46
CA SER A 352 -4.82 -6.75 0.45
C SER A 352 -4.91 -8.20 -0.01
N GLY A 353 -3.76 -8.88 -0.18
CA GLY A 353 -3.73 -10.31 -0.50
C GLY A 353 -4.35 -11.15 0.60
N GLY A 354 -3.97 -10.91 1.86
CA GLY A 354 -4.51 -11.63 3.02
C GLY A 354 -6.00 -11.38 3.24
N MET A 355 -6.47 -10.16 3.04
CA MET A 355 -7.90 -9.88 3.06
C MET A 355 -8.65 -10.64 1.95
N GLY A 356 -8.11 -10.64 0.71
CA GLY A 356 -8.70 -11.42 -0.37
C GLY A 356 -8.88 -12.89 0.03
N VAL A 357 -7.82 -13.53 0.53
CA VAL A 357 -7.85 -14.92 1.00
C VAL A 357 -8.85 -15.11 2.16
N ALA A 358 -8.82 -14.23 3.15
CA ALA A 358 -9.70 -14.35 4.32
C ALA A 358 -11.18 -14.21 3.94
N PHE A 359 -11.52 -13.25 3.07
CA PHE A 359 -12.88 -13.05 2.61
C PHE A 359 -13.35 -14.14 1.64
N ASP A 360 -12.49 -14.68 0.81
CA ASP A 360 -12.82 -15.84 -0.03
C ASP A 360 -13.12 -17.11 0.82
N ALA A 361 -12.31 -17.32 1.86
CA ALA A 361 -12.47 -18.52 2.71
C ALA A 361 -13.55 -18.38 3.80
N LEU A 362 -13.75 -17.20 4.36
CA LEU A 362 -14.53 -16.96 5.59
C LEU A 362 -15.60 -15.86 5.43
N GLY A 363 -15.80 -15.31 4.23
CA GLY A 363 -16.70 -14.17 4.00
C GLY A 363 -18.13 -14.44 4.47
N SER A 364 -18.66 -15.66 4.26
CA SER A 364 -19.97 -16.06 4.77
C SER A 364 -20.05 -16.09 6.30
N THR A 365 -18.96 -16.49 6.96
CA THR A 365 -18.84 -16.50 8.43
C THR A 365 -18.74 -15.08 8.99
N TYR A 366 -18.13 -14.15 8.25
CA TYR A 366 -18.03 -12.75 8.68
C TYR A 366 -19.35 -11.98 8.50
N ALA A 367 -20.21 -12.43 7.58
CA ALA A 367 -21.50 -11.79 7.30
C ALA A 367 -22.63 -12.28 8.25
N SER A 368 -22.42 -13.38 8.95
CA SER A 368 -23.35 -13.95 9.95
C SER A 368 -23.19 -13.30 11.32
#